data_50d16c2fded893e0fb4be7986b7ff64a
#
_entry.id   50d16c2fded893e0fb4be7986b7ff64a
#
_cell.length_a   1.000
_cell.length_b   1.000
_cell.length_c   1.000
_cell.angle_alpha   90.00
_cell.angle_beta   90.00
_cell.angle_gamma   90.00
#
_symmetry.space_group_name_H-M   'P 1'
#
loop_
_entity.id
_entity.type
_entity.pdbx_description
1 polymer ?
#
loop_
_entity_poly.entity_id
_entity_poly.type
_entity_poly.pdbx_seq_one_letter_code
_entity_poly.pdbx_strand_id
1 'polypeptide(L)'
;MRSPRAITTVAAGVVAALAGLALTAGCAPGHRAGAPGHRAAGPSPRTARPGPASPPAAGSGAASHSGPASRALDGCFLAGHRTVETVPEAGGGTLSLGIVGTGPRVVVLSNESDENLCSWRPLSRRLAAAGYRVVLWDYGGGPPAGELAAVVRRLRSSGATRLVLMGASEGAKASLVAAAQIRPTVQGVVSLSAESVLLPAITVLDSVRHLRCPLLLVTADQDPFGSAPAARQFLAAAPSRPKHLVTVPGTDHGTALLTGHPAATTLPAITAFLRRVLG
;
A
#
# COMPACT_ATOMS: atom_id res chain seq x y z
N MET A 1 38.87 52.76 8.21
CA MET A 1 39.22 52.34 9.58
C MET A 1 37.96 52.20 10.43
N ARG A 2 37.44 51.01 10.60
CA ARG A 2 36.43 50.65 11.63
C ARG A 2 36.65 49.19 12.01
N SER A 3 36.92 48.97 13.30
CA SER A 3 37.24 47.69 13.92
C SER A 3 36.06 46.70 13.95
N PRO A 4 36.34 45.40 13.94
CA PRO A 4 35.32 44.36 14.11
C PRO A 4 34.99 44.10 15.62
N ARG A 5 33.70 43.92 15.92
CA ARG A 5 33.22 43.50 17.22
C ARG A 5 33.24 41.99 17.34
N ALA A 6 33.85 41.49 18.40
CA ALA A 6 33.85 40.09 18.80
C ALA A 6 32.45 39.67 19.33
N ILE A 7 31.99 38.48 18.92
CA ILE A 7 30.80 37.83 19.47
C ILE A 7 31.26 36.68 20.36
N THR A 8 30.92 36.79 21.63
CA THR A 8 31.23 35.82 22.67
C THR A 8 30.24 34.64 22.59
N THR A 9 30.76 33.45 22.49
CA THR A 9 29.98 32.17 22.51
C THR A 9 29.78 31.75 23.96
N VAL A 10 28.53 31.58 24.39
CA VAL A 10 28.17 30.99 25.70
C VAL A 10 27.82 29.52 25.43
N ALA A 11 28.60 28.62 26.00
CA ALA A 11 28.31 27.20 26.06
C ALA A 11 27.45 26.90 27.31
N ALA A 12 26.27 26.36 27.12
CA ALA A 12 25.43 25.80 28.18
C ALA A 12 25.52 24.27 28.17
N GLY A 13 26.14 23.73 29.20
CA GLY A 13 26.16 22.28 29.43
C GLY A 13 24.84 21.78 30.00
N VAL A 14 24.36 20.65 29.53
CA VAL A 14 23.24 19.90 30.13
C VAL A 14 23.77 18.61 30.73
N VAL A 15 23.55 18.48 32.03
CA VAL A 15 23.89 17.31 32.85
C VAL A 15 22.84 16.23 32.63
N ALA A 16 23.29 15.01 32.30
CA ALA A 16 22.46 13.83 32.23
C ALA A 16 22.27 13.21 33.62
N ALA A 17 21.03 13.03 34.05
CA ALA A 17 20.67 12.26 35.23
C ALA A 17 20.17 10.87 34.79
N LEU A 18 20.94 9.83 35.14
CA LEU A 18 20.56 8.42 35.04
C LEU A 18 19.77 8.03 36.29
N ALA A 19 18.53 7.61 36.15
CA ALA A 19 17.77 6.94 37.19
C ALA A 19 17.55 5.50 36.78
N GLY A 20 18.20 4.57 37.47
CA GLY A 20 17.99 3.14 37.34
C GLY A 20 16.72 2.71 38.07
N LEU A 21 15.96 1.76 37.48
CA LEU A 21 14.92 1.03 38.20
C LEU A 21 15.21 -0.47 38.10
N ALA A 22 15.22 -1.09 39.28
CA ALA A 22 15.55 -2.49 39.50
C ALA A 22 14.38 -3.42 39.14
N LEU A 23 14.73 -4.55 38.54
CA LEU A 23 13.81 -5.70 38.34
C LEU A 23 13.67 -6.45 39.66
N THR A 24 12.45 -6.75 40.07
CA THR A 24 12.11 -7.80 41.03
C THR A 24 11.42 -8.95 40.34
N ALA A 25 12.06 -10.11 40.35
CA ALA A 25 11.49 -11.37 39.95
C ALA A 25 10.62 -11.95 41.07
N GLY A 26 9.39 -12.34 40.76
CA GLY A 26 8.51 -13.06 41.66
C GLY A 26 8.16 -14.43 41.06
N CYS A 27 8.63 -15.51 41.73
CA CYS A 27 8.21 -16.88 41.50
C CYS A 27 6.89 -17.19 42.18
N ALA A 28 6.00 -17.93 41.52
CA ALA A 28 4.80 -18.54 42.11
C ALA A 28 4.81 -20.06 41.90
N PRO A 29 4.36 -20.87 42.86
CA PRO A 29 4.29 -22.30 42.70
C PRO A 29 2.92 -22.80 42.24
N GLY A 30 2.93 -23.97 41.62
CA GLY A 30 1.84 -24.64 40.97
C GLY A 30 0.83 -25.36 41.88
N HIS A 31 -0.23 -25.84 41.27
CA HIS A 31 -1.06 -26.92 41.75
C HIS A 31 -1.38 -27.92 40.65
N ARG A 32 -1.11 -29.19 40.98
CA ARG A 32 -1.55 -30.42 40.27
C ARG A 32 -2.92 -30.85 40.79
N ALA A 33 -3.73 -31.47 39.93
CA ALA A 33 -4.62 -32.64 40.11
C ALA A 33 -5.62 -32.64 38.95
N GLY A 34 -6.02 -33.68 38.25
CA GLY A 34 -5.98 -35.09 38.38
C GLY A 34 -7.00 -35.62 37.35
N ALA A 35 -6.68 -36.67 36.61
CA ALA A 35 -7.59 -37.42 35.73
C ALA A 35 -8.53 -38.35 36.57
N PRO A 36 -9.60 -38.95 36.01
CA PRO A 36 -9.56 -40.07 35.08
C PRO A 36 -10.69 -40.05 34.03
N GLY A 37 -10.55 -40.51 32.83
CA GLY A 37 -10.62 -41.85 32.33
C GLY A 37 -12.03 -42.36 32.04
N HIS A 38 -12.49 -42.39 30.75
CA HIS A 38 -13.45 -43.39 30.28
C HIS A 38 -13.12 -43.80 28.84
N ARG A 39 -12.85 -45.13 28.73
CA ARG A 39 -12.81 -45.89 27.48
C ARG A 39 -14.24 -46.13 27.00
N ALA A 40 -14.51 -45.97 25.71
CA ALA A 40 -15.56 -46.70 25.02
C ALA A 40 -15.06 -47.19 23.68
N ALA A 41 -15.35 -48.45 23.42
CA ALA A 41 -14.88 -49.26 22.31
C ALA A 41 -15.56 -48.89 20.98
N GLY A 42 -14.80 -49.06 19.87
CA GLY A 42 -15.33 -48.96 18.53
C GLY A 42 -16.04 -50.22 18.02
N PRO A 43 -16.58 -50.19 16.81
CA PRO A 43 -16.66 -51.40 16.00
C PRO A 43 -15.86 -51.30 14.71
N SER A 44 -15.37 -52.46 14.32
CA SER A 44 -14.52 -52.80 13.19
C SER A 44 -15.12 -52.55 11.80
N PRO A 45 -14.30 -52.53 10.73
CA PRO A 45 -14.67 -52.09 9.41
C PRO A 45 -15.35 -53.21 8.57
N ARG A 46 -16.34 -52.77 7.79
CA ARG A 46 -16.91 -53.62 6.73
C ARG A 46 -16.16 -53.37 5.42
N THR A 47 -15.63 -54.44 4.88
CA THR A 47 -15.09 -54.58 3.53
C THR A 47 -16.16 -54.35 2.47
N ALA A 48 -15.99 -53.37 1.59
CA ALA A 48 -16.82 -53.20 0.41
C ALA A 48 -16.05 -53.70 -0.84
N ARG A 49 -16.76 -54.46 -1.64
CA ARG A 49 -16.37 -55.19 -2.84
C ARG A 49 -16.14 -54.21 -4.03
N PRO A 50 -15.20 -54.41 -4.94
CA PRO A 50 -15.01 -53.53 -6.09
C PRO A 50 -16.04 -53.85 -7.20
N GLY A 51 -16.68 -52.77 -7.71
CA GLY A 51 -17.51 -52.76 -8.89
C GLY A 51 -16.68 -52.47 -10.14
N PRO A 52 -17.18 -52.80 -11.38
CA PRO A 52 -16.43 -52.81 -12.60
C PRO A 52 -16.15 -51.39 -13.15
N ALA A 53 -14.96 -51.27 -13.76
CA ALA A 53 -14.46 -50.05 -14.39
C ALA A 53 -15.26 -49.66 -15.65
N SER A 54 -15.61 -48.39 -15.74
CA SER A 54 -16.13 -47.77 -16.99
C SER A 54 -14.96 -47.18 -17.80
N PRO A 55 -15.04 -47.21 -19.16
CA PRO A 55 -13.96 -46.79 -20.05
C PRO A 55 -13.79 -45.24 -20.08
N PRO A 56 -12.60 -44.73 -20.46
CA PRO A 56 -12.34 -43.31 -20.52
C PRO A 56 -13.02 -42.64 -21.72
N ALA A 57 -13.76 -41.58 -21.46
CA ALA A 57 -14.25 -40.66 -22.49
C ALA A 57 -13.11 -39.72 -22.90
N ALA A 58 -12.66 -39.81 -24.13
CA ALA A 58 -11.80 -38.82 -24.77
C ALA A 58 -12.59 -37.54 -25.05
N GLY A 59 -12.19 -36.46 -24.43
CA GLY A 59 -12.73 -35.12 -24.66
C GLY A 59 -11.60 -34.12 -24.60
N SER A 60 -10.99 -33.82 -25.75
CA SER A 60 -9.99 -32.77 -25.92
C SER A 60 -10.65 -31.41 -25.79
N GLY A 61 -10.58 -30.81 -24.60
CA GLY A 61 -10.84 -29.40 -24.40
C GLY A 61 -9.56 -28.79 -23.79
N ALA A 62 -8.81 -28.05 -24.61
CA ALA A 62 -7.69 -27.25 -24.11
C ALA A 62 -8.27 -26.14 -23.22
N ALA A 63 -8.43 -26.43 -21.94
CA ALA A 63 -8.69 -25.40 -20.94
C ALA A 63 -7.41 -24.58 -20.79
N SER A 64 -7.43 -23.37 -21.33
CA SER A 64 -6.43 -22.34 -21.04
C SER A 64 -6.42 -22.15 -19.53
N HIS A 65 -5.39 -22.67 -18.89
CA HIS A 65 -5.16 -22.49 -17.46
C HIS A 65 -4.69 -21.05 -17.25
N SER A 66 -5.63 -20.13 -17.06
CA SER A 66 -5.31 -18.83 -16.49
C SER A 66 -4.74 -19.08 -15.08
N GLY A 67 -3.47 -18.68 -14.88
CA GLY A 67 -2.79 -18.82 -13.59
C GLY A 67 -3.52 -18.05 -12.47
N PRO A 68 -3.20 -18.31 -11.20
CA PRO A 68 -3.86 -17.68 -10.05
C PRO A 68 -3.85 -16.15 -10.09
N ALA A 69 -2.84 -15.51 -10.69
CA ALA A 69 -2.72 -14.07 -10.86
C ALA A 69 -3.83 -13.46 -11.76
N SER A 70 -4.29 -14.16 -12.79
CA SER A 70 -5.33 -13.65 -13.66
C SER A 70 -6.71 -13.66 -13.01
N ARG A 71 -6.96 -14.56 -12.06
CA ARG A 71 -8.25 -14.65 -11.34
C ARG A 71 -8.45 -13.51 -10.33
N ALA A 72 -7.39 -13.04 -9.65
CA ALA A 72 -7.49 -11.91 -8.71
C ALA A 72 -7.89 -10.63 -9.44
N LEU A 73 -7.28 -10.36 -10.60
CA LEU A 73 -7.64 -9.22 -11.44
C LEU A 73 -9.03 -9.38 -12.07
N ASP A 74 -9.43 -10.59 -12.47
CA ASP A 74 -10.67 -10.87 -13.19
C ASP A 74 -11.93 -10.56 -12.40
N GLY A 75 -11.92 -10.71 -11.06
CA GLY A 75 -13.05 -10.36 -10.20
C GLY A 75 -13.28 -8.85 -10.09
N CYS A 76 -12.26 -8.03 -10.28
CA CYS A 76 -12.32 -6.59 -10.05
C CYS A 76 -12.55 -5.77 -11.32
N PHE A 77 -12.26 -6.32 -12.50
CA PHE A 77 -12.37 -5.62 -13.77
C PHE A 77 -13.52 -6.15 -14.61
N LEU A 78 -14.37 -5.25 -15.08
CA LEU A 78 -15.39 -5.61 -16.06
C LEU A 78 -14.74 -5.83 -17.43
N ALA A 79 -15.29 -6.79 -18.19
CA ALA A 79 -14.88 -7.06 -19.55
C ALA A 79 -14.92 -5.79 -20.42
N GLY A 80 -13.93 -5.58 -21.26
CA GLY A 80 -14.04 -4.67 -22.41
C GLY A 80 -12.92 -3.65 -22.62
N HIS A 81 -12.19 -3.16 -21.60
CA HIS A 81 -11.18 -2.10 -21.80
C HIS A 81 -9.97 -2.24 -20.87
N ARG A 82 -9.50 -3.46 -20.68
CA ARG A 82 -8.37 -3.75 -19.82
C ARG A 82 -7.25 -4.46 -20.53
N THR A 83 -6.03 -4.13 -20.17
CA THR A 83 -4.85 -4.96 -20.46
C THR A 83 -4.35 -5.53 -19.16
N VAL A 84 -4.06 -6.83 -19.14
CA VAL A 84 -3.34 -7.47 -18.04
C VAL A 84 -1.88 -7.62 -18.46
N GLU A 85 -0.96 -7.11 -17.68
CA GLU A 85 0.47 -7.25 -17.89
C GLU A 85 1.10 -7.91 -16.67
N THR A 86 2.26 -8.52 -16.85
CA THR A 86 3.07 -9.06 -15.78
C THR A 86 4.42 -8.34 -15.70
N VAL A 87 4.93 -8.18 -14.48
CA VAL A 87 6.22 -7.57 -14.22
C VAL A 87 7.07 -8.55 -13.43
N PRO A 88 8.28 -8.92 -13.89
CA PRO A 88 9.19 -9.73 -13.10
C PRO A 88 9.61 -9.01 -11.81
N GLU A 89 9.61 -9.75 -10.71
CA GLU A 89 10.18 -9.32 -9.45
C GLU A 89 11.66 -9.68 -9.33
N ALA A 90 12.38 -8.91 -8.53
CA ALA A 90 13.79 -9.19 -8.24
C ALA A 90 14.02 -10.51 -7.51
N GLY A 91 13.01 -11.04 -6.80
CA GLY A 91 13.02 -12.32 -6.09
C GLY A 91 12.59 -13.54 -6.91
N GLY A 92 12.31 -13.38 -8.23
CA GLY A 92 11.89 -14.48 -9.12
C GLY A 92 10.37 -14.66 -9.22
N GLY A 93 9.56 -13.82 -8.58
CA GLY A 93 8.11 -13.76 -8.74
C GLY A 93 7.66 -12.90 -9.91
N THR A 94 6.35 -12.75 -10.05
CA THR A 94 5.72 -11.86 -11.04
C THR A 94 4.59 -11.06 -10.41
N LEU A 95 4.59 -9.75 -10.62
CA LEU A 95 3.47 -8.87 -10.29
C LEU A 95 2.45 -8.86 -11.42
N SER A 96 1.18 -8.85 -11.08
CA SER A 96 0.10 -8.70 -12.05
C SER A 96 -0.39 -7.26 -12.07
N LEU A 97 -0.48 -6.68 -13.27
CA LEU A 97 -0.99 -5.33 -13.51
C LEU A 97 -2.32 -5.38 -14.25
N GLY A 98 -3.32 -4.66 -13.74
CA GLY A 98 -4.55 -4.34 -14.45
C GLY A 98 -4.50 -2.90 -14.96
N ILE A 99 -4.64 -2.70 -16.28
CA ILE A 99 -4.55 -1.37 -16.90
C ILE A 99 -5.91 -1.00 -17.49
N VAL A 100 -6.41 0.16 -17.12
CA VAL A 100 -7.67 0.74 -17.61
C VAL A 100 -7.39 2.10 -18.23
N GLY A 101 -7.97 2.36 -19.41
CA GLY A 101 -7.71 3.57 -20.16
C GLY A 101 -6.36 3.55 -20.90
N THR A 102 -6.10 4.61 -21.63
CA THR A 102 -4.93 4.77 -22.50
C THR A 102 -4.30 6.16 -22.30
N GLY A 103 -3.12 6.38 -22.88
CA GLY A 103 -2.49 7.70 -22.90
C GLY A 103 -1.26 7.84 -22.00
N PRO A 104 -0.58 8.99 -22.06
CA PRO A 104 0.71 9.21 -21.40
C PRO A 104 0.58 9.61 -19.92
N ARG A 105 -0.61 10.02 -19.47
CA ARG A 105 -0.91 10.44 -18.09
C ARG A 105 -1.32 9.23 -17.27
N VAL A 106 -0.42 8.75 -16.43
CA VAL A 106 -0.59 7.48 -15.69
C VAL A 106 -0.82 7.73 -14.20
N VAL A 107 -1.81 7.06 -13.65
CA VAL A 107 -2.06 6.98 -12.20
C VAL A 107 -1.89 5.53 -11.78
N VAL A 108 -0.92 5.25 -10.92
CA VAL A 108 -0.69 3.92 -10.35
C VAL A 108 -1.37 3.86 -8.99
N LEU A 109 -2.24 2.87 -8.80
CA LEU A 109 -3.04 2.67 -7.57
C LEU A 109 -2.49 1.47 -6.79
N SER A 110 -2.14 1.70 -5.54
CA SER A 110 -1.56 0.70 -4.63
C SER A 110 -2.51 0.38 -3.48
N ASN A 111 -2.76 -0.91 -3.24
CA ASN A 111 -3.77 -1.40 -2.30
C ASN A 111 -3.41 -1.19 -0.83
N GLU A 112 -4.43 -1.28 0.02
CA GLU A 112 -4.32 -1.60 1.44
C GLU A 112 -3.91 -3.06 1.64
N SER A 113 -3.39 -3.40 2.81
CA SER A 113 -2.91 -4.76 3.10
C SER A 113 -4.03 -5.80 3.19
N ASP A 114 -5.23 -5.38 3.59
CA ASP A 114 -6.42 -6.21 3.83
C ASP A 114 -7.50 -6.07 2.74
N GLU A 115 -7.24 -5.24 1.72
CA GLU A 115 -8.13 -5.00 0.60
C GLU A 115 -7.53 -5.49 -0.73
N ASN A 116 -8.40 -5.79 -1.67
CA ASN A 116 -8.00 -6.15 -3.02
C ASN A 116 -8.22 -4.99 -4.01
N LEU A 117 -7.83 -5.19 -5.26
CA LEU A 117 -7.95 -4.18 -6.33
C LEU A 117 -9.38 -3.65 -6.54
N CYS A 118 -10.41 -4.38 -6.08
CA CYS A 118 -11.82 -3.99 -6.23
C CYS A 118 -12.17 -2.73 -5.47
N SER A 119 -11.49 -2.42 -4.37
CA SER A 119 -11.70 -1.20 -3.58
C SER A 119 -11.46 0.07 -4.41
N TRP A 120 -10.56 -0.01 -5.39
CA TRP A 120 -10.26 1.08 -6.31
C TRP A 120 -11.23 1.22 -7.49
N ARG A 121 -12.18 0.28 -7.68
CA ARG A 121 -13.06 0.25 -8.86
C ARG A 121 -13.81 1.57 -9.12
N PRO A 122 -14.43 2.24 -8.11
CA PRO A 122 -15.13 3.49 -8.35
C PRO A 122 -14.21 4.60 -8.86
N LEU A 123 -13.03 4.74 -8.25
CA LEU A 123 -12.05 5.77 -8.62
C LEU A 123 -11.38 5.45 -9.96
N SER A 124 -10.98 4.21 -10.21
CA SER A 124 -10.31 3.82 -11.46
C SER A 124 -11.18 4.08 -12.69
N ARG A 125 -12.49 3.81 -12.60
CA ARG A 125 -13.45 4.14 -13.67
C ARG A 125 -13.56 5.65 -13.89
N ARG A 126 -13.66 6.42 -12.81
CA ARG A 126 -13.74 7.89 -12.89
C ARG A 126 -12.49 8.48 -13.52
N LEU A 127 -11.31 8.01 -13.13
CA LEU A 127 -10.04 8.47 -13.69
C LEU A 127 -9.88 8.08 -15.16
N ALA A 128 -10.22 6.84 -15.53
CA ALA A 128 -10.19 6.40 -16.92
C ALA A 128 -11.16 7.23 -17.80
N ALA A 129 -12.38 7.51 -17.33
CA ALA A 129 -13.32 8.39 -18.02
C ALA A 129 -12.81 9.84 -18.15
N ALA A 130 -11.95 10.30 -17.22
CA ALA A 130 -11.27 11.58 -17.29
C ALA A 130 -10.01 11.57 -18.17
N GLY A 131 -9.73 10.47 -18.90
CA GLY A 131 -8.63 10.35 -19.84
C GLY A 131 -7.28 10.01 -19.22
N TYR A 132 -7.26 9.48 -17.99
CA TYR A 132 -6.05 8.93 -17.38
C TYR A 132 -5.90 7.44 -17.74
N ARG A 133 -4.67 7.00 -17.92
CA ARG A 133 -4.31 5.58 -17.90
C ARG A 133 -4.13 5.17 -16.44
N VAL A 134 -5.00 4.29 -15.94
CA VAL A 134 -4.99 3.83 -14.56
C VAL A 134 -4.37 2.45 -14.49
N VAL A 135 -3.43 2.27 -13.61
CA VAL A 135 -2.73 1.01 -13.40
C VAL A 135 -2.97 0.56 -11.96
N LEU A 136 -3.55 -0.62 -11.82
CA LEU A 136 -3.71 -1.31 -10.55
C LEU A 136 -2.76 -2.51 -10.55
N TRP A 137 -2.24 -2.87 -9.39
CA TRP A 137 -1.29 -3.96 -9.27
C TRP A 137 -1.44 -4.67 -7.93
N ASP A 138 -1.17 -5.97 -7.91
CA ASP A 138 -1.17 -6.78 -6.71
C ASP A 138 0.25 -7.00 -6.20
N TYR A 139 0.37 -7.09 -4.86
CA TYR A 139 1.63 -7.42 -4.19
C TYR A 139 2.06 -8.85 -4.50
N GLY A 140 3.34 -9.03 -4.78
CA GLY A 140 3.94 -10.34 -5.06
C GLY A 140 4.51 -11.03 -3.82
N GLY A 141 4.57 -10.33 -2.69
CA GLY A 141 5.16 -10.82 -1.43
C GLY A 141 6.56 -10.28 -1.14
N GLY A 142 7.10 -9.44 -2.02
CA GLY A 142 8.32 -8.69 -1.79
C GLY A 142 8.09 -7.37 -1.02
N PRO A 143 9.14 -6.55 -0.82
CA PRO A 143 9.00 -5.23 -0.21
C PRO A 143 8.10 -4.32 -1.05
N PRO A 144 6.96 -3.81 -0.54
CA PRO A 144 5.95 -3.10 -1.34
C PRO A 144 6.49 -1.90 -2.13
N ALA A 145 7.38 -1.12 -1.55
CA ALA A 145 8.00 0.03 -2.24
C ALA A 145 8.94 -0.40 -3.39
N GLY A 146 9.63 -1.54 -3.24
CA GLY A 146 10.48 -2.13 -4.27
C GLY A 146 9.66 -2.67 -5.44
N GLU A 147 8.56 -3.35 -5.15
CA GLU A 147 7.61 -3.84 -6.14
C GLU A 147 6.99 -2.66 -6.93
N LEU A 148 6.51 -1.63 -6.23
CA LEU A 148 5.99 -0.43 -6.88
C LEU A 148 7.04 0.26 -7.77
N ALA A 149 8.30 0.27 -7.36
CA ALA A 149 9.38 0.77 -8.21
C ALA A 149 9.59 -0.10 -9.47
N ALA A 150 9.41 -1.42 -9.38
CA ALA A 150 9.43 -2.31 -10.55
C ALA A 150 8.26 -2.04 -11.51
N VAL A 151 7.05 -1.83 -10.98
CA VAL A 151 5.88 -1.41 -11.75
C VAL A 151 6.18 -0.10 -12.51
N VAL A 152 6.73 0.90 -11.84
CA VAL A 152 7.09 2.18 -12.48
C VAL A 152 8.13 2.01 -13.57
N ARG A 153 9.18 1.19 -13.35
CA ARG A 153 10.18 0.89 -14.40
C ARG A 153 9.51 0.25 -15.62
N ARG A 154 8.63 -0.73 -15.42
CA ARG A 154 7.89 -1.38 -16.52
C ARG A 154 7.03 -0.38 -17.29
N LEU A 155 6.29 0.48 -16.60
CA LEU A 155 5.46 1.50 -17.25
C LEU A 155 6.29 2.49 -18.06
N ARG A 156 7.44 2.89 -17.56
CA ARG A 156 8.36 3.78 -18.30
C ARG A 156 8.95 3.11 -19.54
N SER A 157 9.32 1.84 -19.46
CA SER A 157 9.80 1.09 -20.62
C SER A 157 8.72 0.93 -21.70
N SER A 158 7.43 1.01 -21.34
CA SER A 158 6.29 1.05 -22.25
C SER A 158 5.82 2.47 -22.61
N GLY A 159 6.67 3.48 -22.41
CA GLY A 159 6.43 4.86 -22.88
C GLY A 159 5.66 5.77 -21.91
N ALA A 160 5.44 5.36 -20.65
CA ALA A 160 4.84 6.26 -19.68
C ALA A 160 5.83 7.35 -19.25
N THR A 161 5.51 8.61 -19.51
CA THR A 161 6.38 9.75 -19.21
C THR A 161 5.89 10.56 -17.99
N ARG A 162 4.59 10.51 -17.68
CA ARG A 162 3.95 11.29 -16.62
C ARG A 162 3.20 10.34 -15.68
N LEU A 163 3.74 10.14 -14.49
CA LEU A 163 3.20 9.19 -13.51
C LEU A 163 2.94 9.86 -12.16
N VAL A 164 1.77 9.56 -11.58
CA VAL A 164 1.44 9.83 -10.19
C VAL A 164 1.28 8.49 -9.48
N LEU A 165 1.87 8.37 -8.28
CA LEU A 165 1.62 7.24 -7.39
C LEU A 165 0.50 7.63 -6.43
N MET A 166 -0.49 6.78 -6.30
CA MET A 166 -1.59 6.93 -5.35
C MET A 166 -1.76 5.63 -4.60
N GLY A 167 -1.83 5.69 -3.29
CA GLY A 167 -2.02 4.48 -2.49
C GLY A 167 -2.86 4.75 -1.26
N ALA A 168 -3.36 3.68 -0.68
CA ALA A 168 -4.14 3.68 0.56
C ALA A 168 -3.45 2.78 1.60
N SER A 169 -3.39 3.22 2.87
CA SER A 169 -2.78 2.50 3.98
C SER A 169 -1.38 1.98 3.63
N GLU A 170 -1.18 0.67 3.51
CA GLU A 170 0.09 0.04 3.07
C GLU A 170 0.57 0.62 1.73
N GLY A 171 -0.35 0.75 0.75
CA GLY A 171 -0.04 1.32 -0.55
C GLY A 171 0.32 2.81 -0.50
N ALA A 172 -0.23 3.55 0.46
CA ALA A 172 0.13 4.95 0.69
C ALA A 172 1.56 5.07 1.22
N LYS A 173 1.94 4.24 2.18
CA LYS A 173 3.31 4.13 2.69
C LYS A 173 4.28 3.73 1.59
N ALA A 174 3.95 2.67 0.84
CA ALA A 174 4.76 2.22 -0.30
C ALA A 174 4.96 3.32 -1.35
N SER A 175 3.92 4.10 -1.65
CA SER A 175 3.97 5.21 -2.60
C SER A 175 4.90 6.32 -2.14
N LEU A 176 4.87 6.70 -0.85
CA LEU A 176 5.76 7.71 -0.28
C LEU A 176 7.22 7.26 -0.31
N VAL A 177 7.50 6.02 0.11
CA VAL A 177 8.84 5.44 0.14
C VAL A 177 9.40 5.27 -1.28
N ALA A 178 8.64 4.68 -2.18
CA ALA A 178 9.07 4.47 -3.57
C ALA A 178 9.34 5.79 -4.30
N ALA A 179 8.46 6.79 -4.17
CA ALA A 179 8.63 8.09 -4.84
C ALA A 179 9.88 8.85 -4.38
N ALA A 180 10.29 8.68 -3.12
CA ALA A 180 11.53 9.26 -2.62
C ALA A 180 12.78 8.68 -3.30
N GLN A 181 12.72 7.44 -3.78
CA GLN A 181 13.83 6.68 -4.35
C GLN A 181 13.82 6.65 -5.89
N ILE A 182 12.65 6.65 -6.52
CA ILE A 182 12.49 6.52 -7.98
C ILE A 182 13.16 7.69 -8.72
N ARG A 183 13.95 7.36 -9.73
CA ARG A 183 14.57 8.33 -10.64
C ARG A 183 14.30 7.95 -12.11
N PRO A 184 14.00 8.91 -13.00
CA PRO A 184 13.59 10.28 -12.71
C PRO A 184 12.40 10.35 -11.75
N THR A 185 12.23 11.48 -11.03
CA THR A 185 11.15 11.66 -10.06
C THR A 185 9.76 11.54 -10.74
N VAL A 186 8.79 10.95 -10.05
CA VAL A 186 7.38 10.93 -10.49
C VAL A 186 6.76 12.32 -10.38
N GLN A 187 5.64 12.58 -11.08
CA GLN A 187 4.98 13.89 -11.13
C GLN A 187 4.24 14.23 -9.83
N GLY A 188 3.95 13.25 -8.98
CA GLY A 188 3.34 13.50 -7.68
C GLY A 188 3.00 12.22 -6.92
N VAL A 189 2.66 12.40 -5.65
CA VAL A 189 2.14 11.35 -4.78
C VAL A 189 0.83 11.79 -4.16
N VAL A 190 -0.16 10.89 -4.15
CA VAL A 190 -1.39 10.98 -3.34
C VAL A 190 -1.36 9.85 -2.32
N SER A 191 -1.41 10.20 -1.05
CA SER A 191 -1.33 9.26 0.07
C SER A 191 -2.63 9.31 0.86
N LEU A 192 -3.37 8.21 0.91
CA LEU A 192 -4.60 8.05 1.68
C LEU A 192 -4.29 7.24 2.93
N SER A 193 -4.39 7.86 4.11
CA SER A 193 -4.22 7.20 5.42
C SER A 193 -2.88 6.47 5.61
N ALA A 194 -1.75 7.07 5.22
CA ALA A 194 -0.45 6.48 5.52
C ALA A 194 -0.09 6.61 7.00
N GLU A 195 0.27 5.51 7.64
CA GLU A 195 0.84 5.46 8.97
C GLU A 195 2.37 5.62 8.93
N SER A 196 2.99 5.63 10.12
CA SER A 196 4.41 5.98 10.27
C SER A 196 5.40 4.91 9.81
N VAL A 197 4.97 3.63 9.74
CA VAL A 197 5.86 2.48 9.49
C VAL A 197 5.35 1.65 8.33
N LEU A 198 6.19 1.41 7.33
CA LEU A 198 5.89 0.52 6.19
C LEU A 198 6.26 -0.94 6.49
N LEU A 199 7.46 -1.16 7.07
CA LEU A 199 7.97 -2.43 7.55
C LEU A 199 8.64 -2.16 8.89
N PRO A 200 8.88 -3.16 9.74
CA PRO A 200 9.49 -2.93 11.07
C PRO A 200 10.77 -2.08 11.05
N ALA A 201 11.51 -2.11 9.94
CA ALA A 201 12.77 -1.37 9.77
C ALA A 201 12.65 -0.10 8.90
N ILE A 202 11.47 0.22 8.35
CA ILE A 202 11.30 1.36 7.43
C ILE A 202 10.34 2.38 8.02
N THR A 203 10.89 3.46 8.54
CA THR A 203 10.15 4.64 8.94
C THR A 203 9.80 5.48 7.70
N VAL A 204 8.51 5.65 7.42
CA VAL A 204 8.03 6.42 6.26
C VAL A 204 8.54 7.87 6.31
N LEU A 205 8.64 8.45 7.50
CA LEU A 205 9.11 9.81 7.73
C LEU A 205 10.53 10.04 7.16
N ASP A 206 11.42 9.05 7.26
CA ASP A 206 12.79 9.19 6.73
C ASP A 206 12.78 9.28 5.20
N SER A 207 11.94 8.50 4.55
CA SER A 207 11.75 8.62 3.09
C SER A 207 11.11 9.96 2.70
N VAL A 208 10.11 10.41 3.46
CA VAL A 208 9.40 11.67 3.19
C VAL A 208 10.33 12.88 3.24
N ARG A 209 11.36 12.90 4.09
CA ARG A 209 12.40 13.94 4.13
C ARG A 209 13.17 14.08 2.80
N HIS A 210 13.13 13.07 1.95
CA HIS A 210 13.78 13.05 0.63
C HIS A 210 12.79 13.18 -0.53
N LEU A 211 11.48 13.31 -0.25
CA LEU A 211 10.43 13.39 -1.26
C LEU A 211 10.41 14.77 -1.93
N ARG A 212 10.68 14.84 -3.23
CA ARG A 212 10.81 16.11 -3.96
C ARG A 212 9.67 16.40 -4.93
N CYS A 213 8.82 15.41 -5.24
CA CYS A 213 7.66 15.62 -6.09
C CYS A 213 6.49 16.26 -5.32
N PRO A 214 5.52 16.88 -5.99
CA PRO A 214 4.26 17.31 -5.42
C PRO A 214 3.60 16.25 -4.54
N LEU A 215 2.99 16.66 -3.43
CA LEU A 215 2.43 15.75 -2.42
C LEU A 215 1.02 16.17 -2.01
N LEU A 216 0.09 15.23 -2.06
CA LEU A 216 -1.22 15.32 -1.45
C LEU A 216 -1.37 14.21 -0.40
N LEU A 217 -1.59 14.63 0.84
CA LEU A 217 -1.94 13.75 1.96
C LEU A 217 -3.44 13.88 2.23
N VAL A 218 -4.11 12.76 2.45
CA VAL A 218 -5.54 12.70 2.78
C VAL A 218 -5.73 11.74 3.96
N THR A 219 -6.50 12.15 4.98
CA THR A 219 -6.76 11.33 6.17
C THR A 219 -8.06 11.76 6.84
N ALA A 220 -8.69 10.88 7.61
CA ALA A 220 -9.70 11.27 8.58
C ALA A 220 -9.04 11.73 9.89
N ASP A 221 -9.69 12.65 10.60
CA ASP A 221 -9.14 13.25 11.84
C ASP A 221 -9.10 12.28 13.03
N GLN A 222 -9.97 11.26 13.02
CA GLN A 222 -10.10 10.23 14.04
C GLN A 222 -9.75 8.84 13.50
N ASP A 223 -8.95 8.76 12.43
CA ASP A 223 -8.46 7.49 11.88
C ASP A 223 -7.79 6.66 12.99
N PRO A 224 -8.32 5.46 13.32
CA PRO A 224 -7.85 4.66 14.44
C PRO A 224 -6.44 4.10 14.27
N PHE A 225 -5.91 4.07 13.05
CA PHE A 225 -4.56 3.60 12.75
C PHE A 225 -3.47 4.68 12.91
N GLY A 226 -3.86 5.91 13.31
CA GLY A 226 -2.90 6.97 13.59
C GLY A 226 -2.39 7.71 12.36
N SER A 227 -3.08 7.63 11.23
CA SER A 227 -2.67 8.30 9.99
C SER A 227 -2.73 9.83 10.09
N ALA A 228 -3.64 10.40 10.86
CA ALA A 228 -3.75 11.85 10.99
C ALA A 228 -2.53 12.52 11.66
N PRO A 229 -1.99 12.05 12.79
CA PRO A 229 -0.74 12.56 13.31
C PRO A 229 0.45 12.29 12.38
N ALA A 230 0.51 11.14 11.73
CA ALA A 230 1.56 10.82 10.75
C ALA A 230 1.52 11.79 9.56
N ALA A 231 0.35 12.07 8.98
CA ALA A 231 0.19 13.00 7.87
C ALA A 231 0.67 14.41 8.21
N ARG A 232 0.41 14.90 9.43
CA ARG A 232 0.94 16.20 9.88
C ARG A 232 2.46 16.21 9.95
N GLN A 233 3.07 15.13 10.45
CA GLN A 233 4.53 14.98 10.48
C GLN A 233 5.12 14.92 9.08
N PHE A 234 4.50 14.17 8.15
CA PHE A 234 4.92 14.08 6.76
C PHE A 234 4.81 15.43 6.06
N LEU A 235 3.70 16.16 6.26
CA LEU A 235 3.54 17.50 5.70
C LEU A 235 4.64 18.45 6.17
N ALA A 236 4.97 18.43 7.45
CA ALA A 236 6.03 19.26 8.01
C ALA A 236 7.41 18.91 7.42
N ALA A 237 7.73 17.62 7.36
CA ALA A 237 9.06 17.12 7.01
C ALA A 237 9.35 17.13 5.49
N ALA A 238 8.33 16.97 4.63
CA ALA A 238 8.52 16.88 3.19
C ALA A 238 9.07 18.18 2.60
N PRO A 239 10.18 18.14 1.82
CA PRO A 239 10.65 19.28 1.03
C PRO A 239 9.79 19.55 -0.20
N SER A 240 8.84 18.67 -0.50
CA SER A 240 7.92 18.74 -1.65
C SER A 240 7.27 20.11 -1.85
N ARG A 241 7.10 20.51 -3.11
CA ARG A 241 6.35 21.71 -3.51
C ARG A 241 5.57 21.42 -4.80
N PRO A 242 4.25 21.69 -4.89
CA PRO A 242 3.37 21.98 -3.74
C PRO A 242 3.17 20.76 -2.84
N LYS A 243 2.77 21.01 -1.59
CA LYS A 243 2.33 19.96 -0.66
C LYS A 243 1.07 20.39 0.07
N HIS A 244 0.10 19.47 0.21
CA HIS A 244 -1.19 19.75 0.83
C HIS A 244 -1.59 18.57 1.73
N LEU A 245 -2.33 18.89 2.79
CA LEU A 245 -3.03 17.92 3.63
C LEU A 245 -4.52 18.24 3.59
N VAL A 246 -5.32 17.24 3.27
CA VAL A 246 -6.77 17.24 3.39
C VAL A 246 -7.14 16.35 4.56
N THR A 247 -7.84 16.91 5.55
CA THR A 247 -8.36 16.17 6.69
C THR A 247 -9.88 16.23 6.63
N VAL A 248 -10.53 15.07 6.73
CA VAL A 248 -11.99 14.97 6.79
C VAL A 248 -12.42 14.51 8.18
N PRO A 249 -13.61 14.89 8.65
CA PRO A 249 -14.15 14.39 9.92
C PRO A 249 -14.44 12.89 9.84
N GLY A 250 -14.21 12.16 10.94
CA GLY A 250 -14.58 10.75 11.09
C GLY A 250 -13.41 9.81 11.24
N THR A 251 -13.71 8.52 11.09
CA THR A 251 -12.79 7.39 11.34
C THR A 251 -12.40 6.64 10.08
N ASP A 252 -12.84 7.11 8.91
CA ASP A 252 -12.60 6.43 7.64
C ASP A 252 -11.10 6.27 7.36
N HIS A 253 -10.71 5.08 6.89
CA HIS A 253 -9.33 4.72 6.57
C HIS A 253 -9.19 4.35 5.10
N GLY A 254 -8.04 4.63 4.51
CA GLY A 254 -7.67 4.17 3.19
C GLY A 254 -8.68 4.54 2.09
N THR A 255 -9.14 3.55 1.34
CA THR A 255 -10.09 3.72 0.24
C THR A 255 -11.50 4.07 0.69
N ALA A 256 -11.86 3.86 1.98
CA ALA A 256 -13.12 4.35 2.53
C ALA A 256 -13.25 5.87 2.42
N LEU A 257 -12.15 6.61 2.44
CA LEU A 257 -12.10 8.05 2.19
C LEU A 257 -12.63 8.47 0.81
N LEU A 258 -12.76 7.53 -0.13
CA LEU A 258 -13.22 7.76 -1.52
C LEU A 258 -14.71 7.51 -1.71
N THR A 259 -15.42 7.11 -0.64
CA THR A 259 -16.83 6.75 -0.66
C THR A 259 -17.62 7.55 0.38
N GLY A 260 -18.95 7.48 0.34
CA GLY A 260 -19.79 8.10 1.34
C GLY A 260 -19.55 9.61 1.51
N HIS A 261 -19.65 10.07 2.76
CA HIS A 261 -19.51 11.48 3.13
C HIS A 261 -18.11 12.06 2.85
N PRO A 262 -17.00 11.38 3.16
CA PRO A 262 -15.64 11.87 2.89
C PRO A 262 -15.39 12.17 1.42
N ALA A 263 -15.99 11.42 0.51
CA ALA A 263 -15.79 11.55 -0.93
C ALA A 263 -16.13 12.93 -1.47
N ALA A 264 -17.06 13.66 -0.83
CA ALA A 264 -17.44 15.02 -1.22
C ALA A 264 -16.26 16.01 -1.13
N THR A 265 -15.31 15.76 -0.22
CA THR A 265 -14.11 16.59 -0.04
C THR A 265 -12.89 15.97 -0.73
N THR A 266 -12.72 14.67 -0.61
CA THR A 266 -11.50 13.99 -1.05
C THR A 266 -11.39 13.87 -2.57
N LEU A 267 -12.48 13.52 -3.26
CA LEU A 267 -12.46 13.34 -4.72
C LEU A 267 -12.16 14.63 -5.49
N PRO A 268 -12.76 15.81 -5.15
CA PRO A 268 -12.38 17.08 -5.75
C PRO A 268 -10.91 17.44 -5.51
N ALA A 269 -10.39 17.23 -4.30
CA ALA A 269 -8.99 17.50 -3.96
C ALA A 269 -8.02 16.64 -4.79
N ILE A 270 -8.29 15.32 -4.89
CA ILE A 270 -7.52 14.40 -5.72
C ILE A 270 -7.57 14.81 -7.18
N THR A 271 -8.77 15.12 -7.71
CA THR A 271 -8.94 15.52 -9.12
C THR A 271 -8.20 16.81 -9.43
N ALA A 272 -8.25 17.80 -8.54
CA ALA A 272 -7.55 19.06 -8.69
C ALA A 272 -6.01 18.84 -8.66
N PHE A 273 -5.53 18.01 -7.76
CA PHE A 273 -4.12 17.64 -7.68
C PHE A 273 -3.64 16.95 -8.96
N LEU A 274 -4.35 15.92 -9.44
CA LEU A 274 -3.99 15.20 -10.66
C LEU A 274 -3.95 16.11 -11.88
N ARG A 275 -4.94 17.00 -12.04
CA ARG A 275 -4.95 18.00 -13.12
C ARG A 275 -3.75 18.94 -13.05
N ARG A 276 -3.36 19.37 -11.85
CA ARG A 276 -2.19 20.25 -11.66
C ARG A 276 -0.89 19.59 -12.06
N VAL A 277 -0.69 18.31 -11.72
CA VAL A 277 0.62 17.65 -11.87
C VAL A 277 0.75 16.82 -13.14
N LEU A 278 -0.36 16.41 -13.74
CA LEU A 278 -0.39 15.65 -14.99
C LEU A 278 -0.87 16.48 -16.19
N GLY A 279 -1.55 17.58 -15.99
CA GLY A 279 -2.07 18.47 -17.03
C GLY A 279 -3.40 18.05 -17.59
#